data_1690154e856328d8e72883e9c00f3493
#
_entry.id   1690154e856328d8e72883e9c00f3493
#
_cell.length_a   1.000
_cell.length_b   1.000
_cell.length_c   1.000
_cell.angle_alpha   90.00
_cell.angle_beta   90.00
_cell.angle_gamma   90.00
#
_symmetry.space_group_name_H-M   'P 1'
#
loop_
_entity.id
_entity.type
_entity.pdbx_description
1 polymer ?
#
loop_
_entity_poly.entity_id
_entity_poly.type
_entity_poly.pdbx_seq_one_letter_code
_entity_poly.pdbx_strand_id
1 'polypeptide(L)'
;MNSAAPASRYLEIFPQWLRSLGEDALAVGDVIAHGTSSDESMRESGRCLISGINYIFKSLDLIPDGVDDLGFLDDAFVLRVACGFAVAADPALKQGVVERLAEDAHAVRDFLSEIYPGLESYVADLRKGAARGRSVDDIVNDPDTQRAFLEDVRSWAAAYRPPSFTRDPKTLVKLKAFLSAKLA
;
A
#
# COMPACT_ATOMS: atom_id res chain seq x y z
N MET A 1 -21.87 -25.72 2.72
CA MET A 1 -21.73 -24.98 1.44
C MET A 1 -20.31 -24.46 1.33
N ASN A 2 -19.64 -24.83 0.27
CA ASN A 2 -18.19 -24.78 0.07
C ASN A 2 -17.53 -23.42 0.32
N SER A 3 -16.74 -23.32 1.38
CA SER A 3 -15.83 -22.23 1.70
C SER A 3 -14.45 -22.35 0.99
N ALA A 4 -14.31 -23.21 -0.03
CA ALA A 4 -13.02 -23.43 -0.69
C ALA A 4 -12.70 -22.40 -1.79
N ALA A 5 -13.70 -21.71 -2.33
CA ALA A 5 -13.49 -20.71 -3.38
C ALA A 5 -12.74 -19.45 -2.94
N PRO A 6 -12.89 -18.91 -1.70
CA PRO A 6 -12.18 -17.70 -1.29
C PRO A 6 -10.67 -17.87 -1.19
N ALA A 7 -10.18 -18.99 -0.67
CA ALA A 7 -8.74 -19.20 -0.45
C ALA A 7 -7.96 -19.30 -1.77
N SER A 8 -8.47 -20.02 -2.76
CA SER A 8 -7.82 -20.16 -4.06
C SER A 8 -7.66 -18.81 -4.78
N ARG A 9 -8.66 -17.90 -4.63
CA ARG A 9 -8.60 -16.56 -5.18
C ARG A 9 -7.38 -15.77 -4.68
N TYR A 10 -7.12 -15.79 -3.38
CA TYR A 10 -5.99 -15.05 -2.80
C TYR A 10 -4.64 -15.62 -3.21
N LEU A 11 -4.55 -16.95 -3.36
CA LEU A 11 -3.34 -17.61 -3.87
C LEU A 11 -3.02 -17.22 -5.32
N GLU A 12 -4.00 -16.74 -6.08
CA GLU A 12 -3.80 -16.22 -7.43
C GLU A 12 -3.50 -14.73 -7.46
N ILE A 13 -4.22 -13.91 -6.70
CA ILE A 13 -4.10 -12.45 -6.79
C ILE A 13 -2.90 -11.89 -6.01
N PHE A 14 -2.55 -12.44 -4.85
CA PHE A 14 -1.42 -11.89 -4.04
C PHE A 14 -0.07 -11.99 -4.75
N PRO A 15 0.31 -13.08 -5.41
CA PRO A 15 1.54 -13.10 -6.19
C PRO A 15 1.50 -12.12 -7.38
N GLN A 16 0.33 -11.81 -7.95
CA GLN A 16 0.20 -10.78 -8.97
C GLN A 16 0.49 -9.39 -8.39
N TRP A 17 -0.03 -9.09 -7.20
CA TRP A 17 0.25 -7.83 -6.52
C TRP A 17 1.72 -7.65 -6.16
N LEU A 18 2.39 -8.73 -5.75
CA LEU A 18 3.84 -8.71 -5.53
C LEU A 18 4.61 -8.42 -6.81
N ARG A 19 4.21 -9.00 -7.94
CA ARG A 19 4.85 -8.74 -9.23
C ARG A 19 4.67 -7.30 -9.72
N SER A 20 3.52 -6.71 -9.49
CA SER A 20 3.18 -5.35 -9.94
C SER A 20 3.58 -4.24 -8.96
N LEU A 21 4.00 -4.56 -7.74
CA LEU A 21 4.19 -3.57 -6.68
C LEU A 21 5.13 -2.42 -7.07
N GLY A 22 6.24 -2.72 -7.74
CA GLY A 22 7.17 -1.70 -8.22
C GLY A 22 6.55 -0.76 -9.25
N GLU A 23 5.83 -1.32 -10.21
CA GLU A 23 5.12 -0.55 -11.25
C GLU A 23 3.96 0.25 -10.64
N ASP A 24 3.24 -0.33 -9.70
CA ASP A 24 2.14 0.32 -9.00
C ASP A 24 2.63 1.53 -8.19
N ALA A 25 3.71 1.37 -7.44
CA ALA A 25 4.31 2.46 -6.67
C ALA A 25 4.80 3.58 -7.59
N LEU A 26 5.43 3.24 -8.70
CA LEU A 26 5.89 4.21 -9.70
C LEU A 26 4.72 4.99 -10.30
N ALA A 27 3.66 4.30 -10.71
CA ALA A 27 2.48 4.92 -11.31
C ALA A 27 1.72 5.83 -10.32
N VAL A 28 1.61 5.43 -9.04
CA VAL A 28 1.05 6.30 -7.99
C VAL A 28 1.97 7.50 -7.75
N GLY A 29 3.28 7.32 -7.78
CA GLY A 29 4.25 8.41 -7.73
C GLY A 29 4.04 9.44 -8.84
N ASP A 30 3.74 9.01 -10.06
CA ASP A 30 3.42 9.90 -11.18
C ASP A 30 2.12 10.69 -10.94
N VAL A 31 1.10 10.08 -10.33
CA VAL A 31 -0.12 10.79 -9.91
C VAL A 31 0.20 11.88 -8.90
N ILE A 32 1.05 11.60 -7.90
CA ILE A 32 1.50 12.59 -6.92
C ILE A 32 2.23 13.74 -7.61
N ALA A 33 3.11 13.46 -8.54
CA ALA A 33 3.90 14.46 -9.26
C ALA A 33 3.03 15.44 -10.07
N HIS A 34 1.88 15.00 -10.57
CA HIS A 34 0.95 15.81 -11.36
C HIS A 34 -0.14 16.49 -10.52
N GLY A 35 -0.26 16.13 -9.26
CA GLY A 35 -1.34 16.55 -8.37
C GLY A 35 -1.06 17.80 -7.53
N THR A 36 -0.28 18.76 -8.01
CA THR A 36 -0.02 20.01 -7.29
C THR A 36 -1.22 20.95 -7.39
N SER A 37 -2.17 20.84 -6.49
CA SER A 37 -3.26 21.79 -6.33
C SER A 37 -3.28 22.40 -4.94
N SER A 38 -3.78 23.63 -4.86
CA SER A 38 -3.99 24.36 -3.62
C SER A 38 -5.28 23.98 -2.88
N ASP A 39 -6.09 23.09 -3.47
CA ASP A 39 -7.32 22.61 -2.86
C ASP A 39 -7.02 21.62 -1.71
N GLU A 40 -7.71 21.79 -0.56
CA GLU A 40 -7.51 20.95 0.62
C GLU A 40 -7.86 19.48 0.38
N SER A 41 -8.88 19.19 -0.42
CA SER A 41 -9.23 17.79 -0.75
C SER A 41 -8.12 17.10 -1.54
N MET A 42 -7.49 17.82 -2.46
CA MET A 42 -6.34 17.31 -3.23
C MET A 42 -5.08 17.18 -2.36
N ARG A 43 -4.89 18.04 -1.36
CA ARG A 43 -3.78 17.91 -0.41
C ARG A 43 -3.99 16.71 0.50
N GLU A 44 -5.20 16.47 0.98
CA GLU A 44 -5.52 15.31 1.82
C GLU A 44 -5.38 14.00 1.03
N SER A 45 -5.88 13.95 -0.19
CA SER A 45 -5.68 12.78 -1.06
C SER A 45 -4.20 12.52 -1.36
N GLY A 46 -3.43 13.59 -1.57
CA GLY A 46 -1.97 13.52 -1.71
C GLY A 46 -1.30 12.94 -0.47
N ARG A 47 -1.70 13.33 0.74
CA ARG A 47 -1.22 12.75 2.00
C ARG A 47 -1.49 11.25 2.04
N CYS A 48 -2.68 10.83 1.63
CA CYS A 48 -3.04 9.41 1.60
C CYS A 48 -2.11 8.62 0.65
N LEU A 49 -1.94 9.08 -0.59
CA LEU A 49 -1.07 8.43 -1.57
C LEU A 49 0.39 8.39 -1.12
N ILE A 50 0.90 9.52 -0.65
CA ILE A 50 2.27 9.64 -0.15
C ILE A 50 2.49 8.70 1.05
N SER A 51 1.55 8.63 1.99
CA SER A 51 1.67 7.75 3.16
C SER A 51 1.76 6.28 2.77
N GLY A 52 0.98 5.86 1.76
CA GLY A 52 1.00 4.50 1.25
C GLY A 52 2.34 4.13 0.62
N ILE A 53 2.93 5.03 -0.17
CA ILE A 53 4.25 4.79 -0.76
C ILE A 53 5.37 4.95 0.29
N ASN A 54 5.27 5.94 1.17
CA ASN A 54 6.29 6.18 2.20
C ASN A 54 6.43 4.98 3.17
N TYR A 55 5.37 4.19 3.32
CA TYR A 55 5.40 2.94 4.07
C TYR A 55 6.49 1.98 3.57
N ILE A 56 6.70 1.90 2.25
CA ILE A 56 7.75 1.06 1.63
C ILE A 56 9.14 1.38 2.18
N PHE A 57 9.37 2.62 2.60
CA PHE A 57 10.66 3.07 3.15
C PHE A 57 10.74 2.99 4.68
N LYS A 58 9.69 2.49 5.34
CA LYS A 58 9.69 2.33 6.80
C LYS A 58 10.65 1.22 7.24
N SER A 59 11.26 1.42 8.40
CA SER A 59 12.15 0.42 9.00
C SER A 59 11.42 -0.64 9.82
N LEU A 60 10.19 -0.34 10.23
CA LEU A 60 9.37 -1.21 11.08
C LEU A 60 8.06 -1.51 10.37
N ASP A 61 8.08 -2.54 9.55
CA ASP A 61 6.95 -3.01 8.77
C ASP A 61 6.05 -3.95 9.56
N LEU A 62 4.81 -4.12 9.11
CA LEU A 62 3.90 -5.12 9.66
C LEU A 62 4.44 -6.54 9.45
N ILE A 63 5.06 -6.77 8.30
CA ILE A 63 5.76 -8.01 7.97
C ILE A 63 7.17 -7.62 7.54
N PRO A 64 8.24 -8.11 8.20
CA PRO A 64 9.60 -7.85 7.75
C PRO A 64 9.82 -8.37 6.32
N ASP A 65 10.47 -7.57 5.46
CA ASP A 65 10.72 -7.91 4.06
C ASP A 65 11.50 -9.22 3.85
N GLY A 66 12.30 -9.59 4.84
CA GLY A 66 13.07 -10.84 4.82
C GLY A 66 12.27 -12.10 5.20
N VAL A 67 10.98 -11.99 5.48
CA VAL A 67 10.14 -13.17 5.75
C VAL A 67 9.79 -13.84 4.43
N ASP A 68 10.31 -15.05 4.24
CA ASP A 68 10.03 -15.86 3.06
C ASP A 68 8.53 -16.01 2.81
N ASP A 69 8.13 -15.89 1.55
CA ASP A 69 6.77 -16.02 1.06
C ASP A 69 5.81 -14.88 1.42
N LEU A 70 6.16 -13.98 2.35
CA LEU A 70 5.26 -12.94 2.86
C LEU A 70 5.79 -11.51 2.72
N GLY A 71 7.10 -11.34 2.49
CA GLY A 71 7.71 -10.03 2.35
C GLY A 71 7.03 -9.18 1.28
N PHE A 72 6.88 -7.89 1.53
CA PHE A 72 6.20 -6.92 0.68
C PHE A 72 4.69 -7.08 0.49
N LEU A 73 4.03 -8.11 1.06
CA LEU A 73 2.56 -8.22 0.97
C LEU A 73 1.86 -7.15 1.79
N ASP A 74 2.40 -6.79 2.92
CA ASP A 74 1.88 -5.67 3.73
C ASP A 74 2.02 -4.34 2.99
N ASP A 75 3.13 -4.09 2.28
CA ASP A 75 3.29 -2.92 1.41
C ASP A 75 2.19 -2.88 0.33
N ALA A 76 1.93 -4.02 -0.30
CA ALA A 76 0.88 -4.13 -1.30
C ALA A 76 -0.52 -3.87 -0.72
N PHE A 77 -0.78 -4.32 0.52
CA PHE A 77 -2.05 -4.08 1.21
C PHE A 77 -2.18 -2.62 1.63
N VAL A 78 -1.14 -2.06 2.24
CA VAL A 78 -1.11 -0.66 2.70
C VAL A 78 -1.34 0.29 1.52
N LEU A 79 -0.66 0.08 0.39
CA LEU A 79 -0.81 0.92 -0.79
C LEU A 79 -2.26 0.91 -1.31
N ARG A 80 -2.93 -0.25 -1.32
CA ARG A 80 -4.31 -0.39 -1.75
C ARG A 80 -5.29 0.33 -0.83
N VAL A 81 -5.14 0.17 0.47
CA VAL A 81 -5.97 0.87 1.47
C VAL A 81 -5.75 2.38 1.39
N ALA A 82 -4.51 2.82 1.25
CA ALA A 82 -4.18 4.24 1.09
C ALA A 82 -4.82 4.85 -0.17
N CYS A 83 -4.82 4.12 -1.31
CA CYS A 83 -5.52 4.54 -2.52
C CYS A 83 -7.04 4.64 -2.29
N GLY A 84 -7.62 3.72 -1.52
CA GLY A 84 -9.03 3.80 -1.09
C GLY A 84 -9.34 5.08 -0.33
N PHE A 85 -8.50 5.46 0.61
CA PHE A 85 -8.64 6.73 1.34
C PHE A 85 -8.45 7.95 0.43
N ALA A 86 -7.52 7.89 -0.51
CA ALA A 86 -7.29 8.98 -1.46
C ALA A 86 -8.53 9.23 -2.34
N VAL A 87 -9.14 8.17 -2.88
CA VAL A 87 -10.38 8.27 -3.67
C VAL A 87 -11.55 8.80 -2.84
N ALA A 88 -11.65 8.40 -1.56
CA ALA A 88 -12.66 8.91 -0.66
C ALA A 88 -12.49 10.42 -0.37
N ALA A 89 -11.24 10.88 -0.26
CA ALA A 89 -10.93 12.29 -0.04
C ALA A 89 -11.12 13.15 -1.31
N ASP A 90 -10.78 12.59 -2.48
CA ASP A 90 -10.90 13.24 -3.77
C ASP A 90 -11.42 12.24 -4.84
N PRO A 91 -12.74 12.25 -5.12
CA PRO A 91 -13.34 11.37 -6.12
C PRO A 91 -12.78 11.54 -7.54
N ALA A 92 -12.12 12.64 -7.87
CA ALA A 92 -11.46 12.84 -9.16
C ALA A 92 -10.30 11.86 -9.39
N LEU A 93 -9.74 11.30 -8.33
CA LEU A 93 -8.72 10.25 -8.40
C LEU A 93 -9.27 8.86 -8.75
N LYS A 94 -10.60 8.72 -8.84
CA LYS A 94 -11.23 7.46 -9.25
C LYS A 94 -11.02 7.19 -10.73
N GLN A 95 -9.76 6.97 -11.09
CA GLN A 95 -9.32 6.65 -12.46
C GLN A 95 -7.93 6.00 -12.44
N GLY A 96 -7.64 5.22 -13.46
CA GLY A 96 -6.32 4.64 -13.69
C GLY A 96 -5.83 3.74 -12.56
N VAL A 97 -4.56 3.88 -12.21
CA VAL A 97 -3.92 3.03 -11.19
C VAL A 97 -4.55 3.21 -9.81
N VAL A 98 -4.88 4.44 -9.42
CA VAL A 98 -5.45 4.73 -8.10
C VAL A 98 -6.82 4.06 -7.93
N GLU A 99 -7.70 4.14 -8.94
CA GLU A 99 -8.98 3.45 -8.94
C GLU A 99 -8.81 1.94 -8.82
N ARG A 100 -7.94 1.34 -9.64
CA ARG A 100 -7.69 -0.09 -9.61
C ARG A 100 -7.20 -0.57 -8.24
N LEU A 101 -6.22 0.12 -7.65
CA LEU A 101 -5.70 -0.22 -6.33
C LEU A 101 -6.75 -0.02 -5.22
N ALA A 102 -7.56 1.04 -5.32
CA ALA A 102 -8.65 1.27 -4.38
C ALA A 102 -9.72 0.17 -4.46
N GLU A 103 -10.04 -0.31 -5.65
CA GLU A 103 -10.96 -1.44 -5.84
C GLU A 103 -10.38 -2.74 -5.29
N ASP A 104 -9.09 -2.99 -5.49
CA ASP A 104 -8.38 -4.14 -4.94
C ASP A 104 -8.41 -4.18 -3.40
N ALA A 105 -8.55 -3.03 -2.73
CA ALA A 105 -8.68 -2.97 -1.28
C ALA A 105 -9.89 -3.75 -0.75
N HIS A 106 -10.93 -3.97 -1.55
CA HIS A 106 -12.05 -4.84 -1.17
C HIS A 106 -11.59 -6.29 -0.94
N ALA A 107 -10.68 -6.79 -1.77
CA ALA A 107 -10.13 -8.13 -1.58
C ALA A 107 -9.25 -8.23 -0.31
N VAL A 108 -8.55 -7.16 0.06
CA VAL A 108 -7.83 -7.07 1.34
C VAL A 108 -8.82 -7.13 2.50
N ARG A 109 -9.91 -6.37 2.42
CA ARG A 109 -10.99 -6.37 3.44
C ARG A 109 -11.59 -7.76 3.62
N ASP A 110 -11.96 -8.40 2.51
CA ASP A 110 -12.56 -9.74 2.53
C ASP A 110 -11.59 -10.77 3.14
N PHE A 111 -10.31 -10.68 2.80
CA PHE A 111 -9.28 -11.57 3.32
C PHE A 111 -9.05 -11.40 4.82
N LEU A 112 -8.90 -10.17 5.28
CA LEU A 112 -8.59 -9.87 6.69
C LEU A 112 -9.83 -9.96 7.59
N SER A 113 -11.02 -9.72 7.04
CA SER A 113 -12.27 -9.85 7.80
C SER A 113 -12.25 -8.98 9.07
N GLU A 114 -12.36 -9.58 10.24
CA GLU A 114 -12.37 -8.87 11.53
C GLU A 114 -11.08 -8.12 11.88
N ILE A 115 -9.96 -8.43 11.21
CA ILE A 115 -8.68 -7.73 11.42
C ILE A 115 -8.62 -6.45 10.57
N TYR A 116 -9.39 -6.33 9.51
CA TYR A 116 -9.32 -5.24 8.56
C TYR A 116 -9.46 -3.85 9.18
N PRO A 117 -10.36 -3.60 10.16
CA PRO A 117 -10.43 -2.29 10.82
C PRO A 117 -9.11 -1.87 11.48
N GLY A 118 -8.33 -2.82 11.99
CA GLY A 118 -6.98 -2.56 12.51
C GLY A 118 -6.03 -2.07 11.42
N LEU A 119 -6.08 -2.67 10.23
CA LEU A 119 -5.29 -2.21 9.08
C LEU A 119 -5.73 -0.81 8.61
N GLU A 120 -7.03 -0.54 8.52
CA GLU A 120 -7.54 0.80 8.17
C GLU A 120 -7.03 1.86 9.15
N SER A 121 -7.14 1.59 10.44
CA SER A 121 -6.65 2.49 11.49
C SER A 121 -5.15 2.72 11.39
N TYR A 122 -4.39 1.65 11.17
CA TYR A 122 -2.94 1.72 10.98
C TYR A 122 -2.57 2.58 9.77
N VAL A 123 -3.20 2.36 8.62
CA VAL A 123 -2.93 3.13 7.39
C VAL A 123 -3.36 4.60 7.56
N ALA A 124 -4.47 4.86 8.24
CA ALA A 124 -4.89 6.22 8.54
C ALA A 124 -3.83 6.98 9.36
N ASP A 125 -3.20 6.32 10.32
CA ASP A 125 -2.15 6.93 11.15
C ASP A 125 -0.82 7.14 10.40
N LEU A 126 -0.56 6.43 9.31
CA LEU A 126 0.63 6.64 8.48
C LEU A 126 0.75 8.07 7.92
N ARG A 127 -0.37 8.78 7.77
CA ARG A 127 -0.38 10.20 7.34
C ARG A 127 0.37 11.13 8.29
N LYS A 128 0.53 10.72 9.54
CA LYS A 128 1.30 11.44 10.58
C LYS A 128 2.72 10.92 10.73
N GLY A 129 3.08 9.91 9.94
CA GLY A 129 4.34 9.20 10.06
C GLY A 129 5.47 9.82 9.27
N ALA A 130 6.66 9.26 9.47
CA ALA A 130 7.87 9.61 8.73
C ALA A 130 8.65 8.34 8.36
N ALA A 131 9.41 8.43 7.28
CA ALA A 131 10.38 7.42 6.88
C ALA A 131 11.58 8.11 6.21
N ARG A 132 12.76 7.56 6.39
CA ARG A 132 14.02 8.15 5.87
C ARG A 132 14.20 9.63 6.21
N GLY A 133 13.78 10.05 7.41
CA GLY A 133 13.90 11.43 7.89
C GLY A 133 12.92 12.42 7.25
N ARG A 134 11.93 11.97 6.50
CA ARG A 134 10.89 12.81 5.88
C ARG A 134 9.52 12.44 6.42
N SER A 135 8.77 13.40 6.93
CA SER A 135 7.36 13.21 7.26
C SER A 135 6.49 13.28 6.01
N VAL A 136 5.27 12.76 6.08
CA VAL A 136 4.29 12.91 5.00
C VAL A 136 4.02 14.40 4.74
N ASP A 137 3.88 15.20 5.78
CA ASP A 137 3.65 16.64 5.65
C ASP A 137 4.82 17.38 5.00
N ASP A 138 6.07 17.00 5.29
CA ASP A 138 7.24 17.55 4.61
C ASP A 138 7.17 17.30 3.10
N ILE A 139 6.81 16.09 2.71
CA ILE A 139 6.69 15.70 1.29
C ILE A 139 5.55 16.46 0.61
N VAL A 140 4.42 16.65 1.29
CA VAL A 140 3.27 17.39 0.73
C VAL A 140 3.56 18.88 0.58
N ASN A 141 4.25 19.49 1.55
CA ASN A 141 4.35 20.94 1.66
C ASN A 141 5.62 21.51 1.02
N ASP A 142 6.67 20.71 0.83
CA ASP A 142 7.93 21.16 0.24
C ASP A 142 8.20 20.49 -1.10
N PRO A 143 8.20 21.25 -2.22
CA PRO A 143 8.43 20.72 -3.55
C PRO A 143 9.77 20.01 -3.74
N ASP A 144 10.82 20.45 -3.08
CA ASP A 144 12.14 19.82 -3.18
C ASP A 144 12.18 18.49 -2.44
N THR A 145 11.57 18.43 -1.26
CA THR A 145 11.39 17.18 -0.51
C THR A 145 10.53 16.18 -1.30
N GLN A 146 9.45 16.65 -1.93
CA GLN A 146 8.63 15.80 -2.79
C GLN A 146 9.40 15.26 -3.99
N ARG A 147 10.20 16.09 -4.64
CA ARG A 147 11.04 15.66 -5.77
C ARG A 147 12.04 14.57 -5.35
N ALA A 148 12.73 14.77 -4.23
CA ALA A 148 13.66 13.79 -3.69
C ALA A 148 12.96 12.47 -3.31
N PHE A 149 11.77 12.56 -2.73
CA PHE A 149 10.93 11.40 -2.43
C PHE A 149 10.57 10.62 -3.70
N LEU A 150 10.12 11.29 -4.75
CA LEU A 150 9.75 10.65 -6.02
C LEU A 150 10.95 10.04 -6.74
N GLU A 151 12.14 10.61 -6.61
CA GLU A 151 13.39 10.00 -7.10
C GLU A 151 13.71 8.71 -6.35
N ASP A 152 13.54 8.68 -5.04
CA ASP A 152 13.70 7.46 -4.24
C ASP A 152 12.68 6.38 -4.66
N VAL A 153 11.45 6.76 -4.94
CA VAL A 153 10.41 5.83 -5.45
C VAL A 153 10.85 5.22 -6.79
N ARG A 154 11.34 6.03 -7.72
CA ARG A 154 11.85 5.54 -9.02
C ARG A 154 13.02 4.59 -8.84
N SER A 155 13.97 4.94 -7.99
CA SER A 155 15.14 4.10 -7.72
C SER A 155 14.75 2.77 -7.07
N TRP A 156 13.84 2.82 -6.11
CA TRP A 156 13.34 1.62 -5.46
C TRP A 156 12.58 0.72 -6.45
N ALA A 157 11.68 1.29 -7.26
CA ALA A 157 10.89 0.54 -8.25
C ALA A 157 11.79 -0.14 -9.30
N ALA A 158 12.85 0.55 -9.74
CA ALA A 158 13.81 0.01 -10.70
C ALA A 158 14.62 -1.17 -10.11
N ALA A 159 14.92 -1.12 -8.82
CA ALA A 159 15.67 -2.17 -8.13
C ALA A 159 14.78 -3.30 -7.59
N TYR A 160 13.48 -3.07 -7.46
CA TYR A 160 12.55 -4.02 -6.88
C TYR A 160 12.54 -5.34 -7.65
N ARG A 161 12.61 -6.43 -6.89
CA ARG A 161 12.45 -7.80 -7.41
C ARG A 161 11.38 -8.48 -6.59
N PRO A 162 10.31 -8.99 -7.23
CA PRO A 162 9.26 -9.68 -6.50
C PRO A 162 9.81 -10.86 -5.71
N PRO A 163 9.45 -11.00 -4.43
CA PRO A 163 9.79 -12.20 -3.67
C PRO A 163 9.06 -13.43 -4.21
N SER A 164 9.54 -14.60 -3.86
CA SER A 164 8.80 -15.83 -4.11
C SER A 164 7.50 -15.83 -3.28
N PHE A 165 6.49 -16.50 -3.80
CA PHE A 165 5.22 -16.71 -3.10
C PHE A 165 4.81 -18.17 -3.26
N THR A 166 4.67 -18.88 -2.14
CA THR A 166 4.23 -20.28 -2.14
C THR A 166 2.71 -20.34 -2.19
N ARG A 167 2.17 -20.90 -3.28
CA ARG A 167 0.72 -21.06 -3.50
C ARG A 167 0.16 -22.24 -2.68
N ASP A 168 0.27 -22.13 -1.36
CA ASP A 168 -0.25 -23.09 -0.39
C ASP A 168 -1.21 -22.36 0.57
N PRO A 169 -2.37 -22.93 0.89
CA PRO A 169 -3.30 -22.34 1.88
C PRO A 169 -2.64 -22.01 3.22
N LYS A 170 -1.59 -22.74 3.62
CA LYS A 170 -0.81 -22.46 4.84
C LYS A 170 -0.12 -21.09 4.78
N THR A 171 0.28 -20.63 3.59
CA THR A 171 0.85 -19.30 3.39
C THR A 171 -0.15 -18.22 3.79
N LEU A 172 -1.42 -18.37 3.43
CA LEU A 172 -2.49 -17.44 3.80
C LEU A 172 -2.75 -17.44 5.32
N VAL A 173 -2.71 -18.60 5.95
CA VAL A 173 -2.87 -18.73 7.41
C VAL A 173 -1.72 -18.01 8.13
N LYS A 174 -0.49 -18.22 7.66
CA LYS A 174 0.71 -17.55 8.19
C LYS A 174 0.62 -16.03 8.02
N LEU A 175 0.23 -15.56 6.85
CA LEU A 175 0.03 -14.13 6.55
C LEU A 175 -0.97 -13.50 7.51
N LYS A 176 -2.15 -14.13 7.65
CA LYS A 176 -3.21 -13.63 8.54
C LYS A 176 -2.76 -13.62 10.00
N ALA A 177 -2.00 -14.62 10.45
CA ALA A 177 -1.46 -14.69 11.80
C ALA A 177 -0.46 -13.54 12.09
N PHE A 178 0.44 -13.24 11.16
CA PHE A 178 1.37 -12.11 11.28
C PHE A 178 0.63 -10.78 11.42
N LEU A 179 -0.32 -10.53 10.54
CA LEU A 179 -1.09 -9.28 10.56
C LEU A 179 -1.96 -9.17 11.80
N SER A 180 -2.60 -10.25 12.23
CA SER A 180 -3.40 -10.29 13.45
C SER A 180 -2.57 -9.95 14.70
N ALA A 181 -1.36 -10.45 14.77
CA ALA A 181 -0.46 -10.17 15.91
C ALA A 181 -0.03 -8.69 16.00
N LYS A 182 -0.07 -7.96 14.89
CA LYS A 182 0.37 -6.57 14.81
C LYS A 182 -0.78 -5.55 14.83
N LEU A 183 -1.97 -5.98 14.39
CA LEU A 183 -3.12 -5.10 14.15
C LEU A 183 -4.26 -5.29 15.18
N ALA A 184 -4.13 -6.29 16.04
CA ALA A 184 -5.12 -6.56 17.09
C ALA A 184 -5.09 -5.51 18.21
#